data_4b04ef13c70dde824dee32468ff37cde
#
_entry.id   4b04ef13c70dde824dee32468ff37cde
#
_cell.length_a   1.000
_cell.length_b   1.000
_cell.length_c   1.000
_cell.angle_alpha   90.00
_cell.angle_beta   90.00
_cell.angle_gamma   90.00
#
_symmetry.space_group_name_H-M   'P 1'
#
loop_
_entity.id
_entity.type
_entity.pdbx_description
1 polymer ?
#
loop_
_entity_poly.entity_id
_entity_poly.type
_entity_poly.pdbx_seq_one_letter_code
_entity_poly.pdbx_strand_id
1 'polypeptide(L)'
;MTQVAENIGKNVWLYRGIFILLAFFLLFVRLLPLSSVPGHLPGPDLLLCIILAWVMRRPEYLPVMMITAIVFLEDILLMRPLGLWTALVVLATEFLRSRAALTRELSFAVEWMLIAGLMIGLLVATRVFFAITFLPQPVFGFALTQTLWSILCYPFVVMVSRATLDLRKPAMGELDAMGRRL
;
A
#
# COMPACT_ATOMS: atom_id res chain seq x y z
N MET A 1 4.16 11.16 32.65
CA MET A 1 3.88 11.51 31.24
C MET A 1 5.02 11.16 30.29
N THR A 2 6.29 11.23 30.69
CA THR A 2 7.48 10.91 29.86
C THR A 2 7.57 9.44 29.44
N GLN A 3 7.26 8.46 30.29
CA GLN A 3 7.33 7.04 29.97
C GLN A 3 6.29 6.57 28.93
N VAL A 4 5.11 7.17 28.93
CA VAL A 4 4.05 6.84 27.96
C VAL A 4 4.45 7.33 26.56
N ALA A 5 4.97 8.54 26.46
CA ALA A 5 5.46 9.10 25.19
C ALA A 5 6.66 8.32 24.62
N GLU A 6 7.56 7.83 25.49
CA GLU A 6 8.70 7.01 25.09
C GLU A 6 8.29 5.63 24.56
N ASN A 7 7.32 4.99 25.20
CA ASN A 7 6.78 3.70 24.75
C ASN A 7 6.01 3.81 23.40
N ILE A 8 5.26 4.90 23.22
CA ILE A 8 4.56 5.18 21.96
C ILE A 8 5.59 5.39 20.83
N GLY A 9 6.64 6.16 21.08
CA GLY A 9 7.71 6.39 20.11
C GLY A 9 8.44 5.10 19.72
N LYS A 10 8.78 4.24 20.66
CA LYS A 10 9.40 2.93 20.41
C LYS A 10 8.53 2.04 19.53
N ASN A 11 7.23 2.02 19.78
CA ASN A 11 6.30 1.23 18.96
C ASN A 11 6.25 1.72 17.51
N VAL A 12 6.21 3.04 17.26
CA VAL A 12 6.20 3.60 15.89
C VAL A 12 7.44 3.20 15.09
N TRP A 13 8.64 3.31 15.71
CA TRP A 13 9.89 2.92 15.05
C TRP A 13 9.98 1.42 14.77
N LEU A 14 9.46 0.59 15.70
CA LEU A 14 9.38 -0.86 15.49
C LEU A 14 8.51 -1.19 14.28
N TYR A 15 7.30 -0.61 14.18
CA TYR A 15 6.40 -0.84 13.04
C TYR A 15 6.99 -0.35 11.73
N ARG A 16 7.69 0.78 11.72
CA ARG A 16 8.43 1.26 10.55
C ARG A 16 9.51 0.27 10.11
N GLY A 17 10.27 -0.26 11.06
CA GLY A 17 11.28 -1.29 10.80
C GLY A 17 10.67 -2.58 10.22
N ILE A 18 9.57 -3.05 10.79
CA ILE A 18 8.83 -4.22 10.30
C ILE A 18 8.34 -3.99 8.87
N PHE A 19 7.77 -2.81 8.60
CA PHE A 19 7.30 -2.48 7.25
C PHE A 19 8.44 -2.46 6.23
N ILE A 20 9.56 -1.85 6.56
CA ILE A 20 10.74 -1.81 5.68
C ILE A 20 11.23 -3.22 5.38
N LEU A 21 11.38 -4.06 6.42
CA LEU A 21 11.80 -5.45 6.26
C LEU A 21 10.84 -6.26 5.39
N LEU A 22 9.54 -6.10 5.63
CA LEU A 22 8.49 -6.76 4.85
C LEU A 22 8.48 -6.29 3.40
N ALA A 23 8.66 -4.98 3.17
CA ALA A 23 8.74 -4.42 1.82
C ALA A 23 9.95 -4.96 1.05
N PHE A 24 11.13 -4.99 1.68
CA PHE A 24 12.33 -5.58 1.06
C PHE A 24 12.16 -7.08 0.79
N PHE A 25 11.55 -7.80 1.71
CA PHE A 25 11.23 -9.22 1.50
C PHE A 25 10.31 -9.43 0.29
N LEU A 26 9.23 -8.64 0.18
CA LEU A 26 8.31 -8.74 -0.95
C LEU A 26 8.98 -8.34 -2.27
N LEU A 27 9.81 -7.29 -2.28
CA LEU A 27 10.60 -6.90 -3.45
C LEU A 27 11.56 -8.03 -3.85
N PHE A 28 12.24 -8.63 -2.87
CA PHE A 28 13.13 -9.77 -3.12
C PHE A 28 12.37 -10.95 -3.74
N VAL A 29 11.24 -11.36 -3.17
CA VAL A 29 10.41 -12.44 -3.71
C VAL A 29 9.94 -12.13 -5.14
N ARG A 30 9.60 -10.86 -5.41
CA ARG A 30 9.13 -10.41 -6.74
C ARG A 30 10.25 -10.44 -7.79
N LEU A 31 11.51 -10.29 -7.37
CA LEU A 31 12.68 -10.36 -8.25
C LEU A 31 13.14 -11.80 -8.52
N LEU A 32 12.71 -12.77 -7.70
CA LEU A 32 13.04 -14.16 -7.94
C LEU A 32 12.35 -14.66 -9.22
N PRO A 33 13.08 -15.31 -10.13
CA PRO A 33 12.50 -15.91 -11.33
C PRO A 33 11.73 -17.19 -10.98
N LEU A 34 10.60 -17.04 -10.24
CA LEU A 34 9.82 -18.19 -9.76
C LEU A 34 9.04 -18.91 -10.87
N SER A 35 8.98 -18.35 -12.07
CA SER A 35 8.30 -18.97 -13.20
C SER A 35 9.13 -18.85 -14.47
N SER A 36 9.56 -20.01 -14.99
CA SER A 36 10.30 -20.13 -16.23
C SER A 36 9.38 -20.31 -17.46
N VAL A 37 8.06 -20.33 -17.26
CA VAL A 37 7.08 -20.63 -18.32
C VAL A 37 6.53 -19.34 -18.92
N PRO A 38 6.64 -19.14 -20.24
CA PRO A 38 5.97 -18.03 -20.94
C PRO A 38 4.44 -18.13 -20.75
N GLY A 39 3.79 -17.05 -20.33
CA GLY A 39 2.33 -17.02 -20.14
C GLY A 39 1.85 -17.16 -18.69
N HIS A 40 2.73 -17.08 -17.72
CA HIS A 40 2.34 -17.13 -16.30
C HIS A 40 1.43 -15.96 -15.93
N LEU A 41 0.37 -16.28 -15.18
CA LEU A 41 -0.53 -15.25 -14.64
C LEU A 41 0.22 -14.36 -13.64
N PRO A 42 0.03 -13.04 -13.70
CA PRO A 42 0.67 -12.14 -12.77
C PRO A 42 0.16 -12.38 -11.35
N GLY A 43 1.08 -12.47 -10.40
CA GLY A 43 0.74 -12.49 -8.98
C GLY A 43 0.17 -11.13 -8.51
N PRO A 44 -0.52 -11.12 -7.36
CA PRO A 44 -1.04 -9.89 -6.76
C PRO A 44 0.08 -8.93 -6.38
N ASP A 45 -0.21 -7.64 -6.41
CA ASP A 45 0.68 -6.60 -5.89
C ASP A 45 0.54 -6.49 -4.36
N LEU A 46 1.23 -7.39 -3.64
CA LEU A 46 1.15 -7.46 -2.18
C LEU A 46 1.74 -6.21 -1.51
N LEU A 47 2.76 -5.59 -2.11
CA LEU A 47 3.35 -4.37 -1.56
C LEU A 47 2.33 -3.23 -1.57
N LEU A 48 1.63 -3.04 -2.68
CA LEU A 48 0.53 -2.07 -2.77
C LEU A 48 -0.57 -2.38 -1.76
N CYS A 49 -0.99 -3.65 -1.64
CA CYS A 49 -2.01 -4.07 -0.67
C CYS A 49 -1.62 -3.71 0.77
N ILE A 50 -0.37 -3.96 1.16
CA ILE A 50 0.13 -3.67 2.51
C ILE A 50 0.20 -2.17 2.74
N ILE A 51 0.73 -1.38 1.79
CA ILE A 51 0.78 0.09 1.89
C ILE A 51 -0.63 0.64 2.13
N LEU A 52 -1.61 0.28 1.29
CA LEU A 52 -2.98 0.77 1.42
C LEU A 52 -3.65 0.30 2.72
N ALA A 53 -3.46 -0.96 3.12
CA ALA A 53 -4.01 -1.51 4.35
C ALA A 53 -3.48 -0.81 5.60
N TRP A 54 -2.18 -0.49 5.64
CA TRP A 54 -1.56 0.17 6.78
C TRP A 54 -1.90 1.66 6.83
N VAL A 55 -1.89 2.36 5.69
CA VAL A 55 -2.30 3.77 5.61
C VAL A 55 -3.75 3.95 6.06
N MET A 56 -4.65 3.02 5.73
CA MET A 56 -6.05 3.05 6.19
C MET A 56 -6.20 2.86 7.70
N ARG A 57 -5.29 2.13 8.35
CA ARG A 57 -5.39 1.80 9.77
C ARG A 57 -4.56 2.70 10.66
N ARG A 58 -3.31 2.91 10.31
CA ARG A 58 -2.33 3.65 11.11
C ARG A 58 -1.41 4.46 10.18
N PRO A 59 -1.90 5.59 9.63
CA PRO A 59 -1.12 6.41 8.71
C PRO A 59 0.17 6.97 9.33
N GLU A 60 0.25 7.06 10.66
CA GLU A 60 1.43 7.51 11.40
C GLU A 60 2.63 6.58 11.29
N TYR A 61 2.41 5.28 11.02
CA TYR A 61 3.50 4.31 10.87
C TYR A 61 4.19 4.40 9.52
N LEU A 62 3.51 4.93 8.52
CA LEU A 62 3.97 5.01 7.13
C LEU A 62 4.13 6.48 6.69
N PRO A 63 5.20 7.19 7.05
CA PRO A 63 5.41 8.53 6.52
C PRO A 63 5.52 8.50 5.01
N VAL A 64 5.07 9.57 4.34
CA VAL A 64 5.06 9.70 2.86
C VAL A 64 6.42 9.41 2.26
N MET A 65 7.48 9.97 2.86
CA MET A 65 8.87 9.77 2.41
C MET A 65 9.28 8.30 2.38
N MET A 66 8.82 7.49 3.34
CA MET A 66 9.14 6.07 3.39
C MET A 66 8.40 5.31 2.29
N ILE A 67 7.12 5.61 2.06
CA ILE A 67 6.36 5.04 0.94
C ILE A 67 7.04 5.41 -0.38
N THR A 68 7.36 6.70 -0.56
CA THR A 68 8.03 7.20 -1.76
C THR A 68 9.34 6.47 -2.01
N ALA A 69 10.20 6.35 -1.00
CA ALA A 69 11.50 5.69 -1.16
C ALA A 69 11.38 4.21 -1.55
N ILE A 70 10.46 3.47 -0.92
CA ILE A 70 10.27 2.04 -1.19
C ILE A 70 9.64 1.82 -2.58
N VAL A 71 8.60 2.58 -2.94
CA VAL A 71 7.94 2.44 -4.24
C VAL A 71 8.84 2.95 -5.38
N PHE A 72 9.65 3.98 -5.12
CA PHE A 72 10.64 4.44 -6.09
C PHE A 72 11.73 3.40 -6.33
N LEU A 73 12.18 2.72 -5.27
CA LEU A 73 13.09 1.57 -5.40
C LEU A 73 12.43 0.44 -6.21
N GLU A 74 11.14 0.18 -6.01
CA GLU A 74 10.37 -0.78 -6.82
C GLU A 74 10.36 -0.38 -8.30
N ASP A 75 10.15 0.90 -8.64
CA ASP A 75 10.19 1.38 -10.02
C ASP A 75 11.55 1.11 -10.68
N ILE A 76 12.65 1.34 -9.95
CA ILE A 76 14.01 1.06 -10.44
C ILE A 76 14.22 -0.44 -10.67
N LEU A 77 13.86 -1.27 -9.69
CA LEU A 77 14.11 -2.71 -9.73
C LEU A 77 13.28 -3.42 -10.81
N LEU A 78 12.08 -2.92 -11.08
CA LEU A 78 11.17 -3.50 -12.08
C LEU A 78 11.30 -2.85 -13.45
N MET A 79 12.29 -1.98 -13.66
CA MET A 79 12.53 -1.28 -14.94
C MET A 79 11.26 -0.56 -15.45
N ARG A 80 10.43 -0.02 -14.56
CA ARG A 80 9.25 0.79 -14.91
C ARG A 80 9.66 2.22 -15.24
N PRO A 81 8.79 3.01 -15.91
CA PRO A 81 9.03 4.46 -16.03
C PRO A 81 9.22 5.06 -14.65
N LEU A 82 10.44 5.59 -14.41
CA LEU A 82 10.85 6.08 -13.10
C LEU A 82 9.89 7.15 -12.57
N GLY A 83 9.40 6.95 -11.37
CA GLY A 83 8.54 7.89 -10.66
C GLY A 83 7.08 7.89 -11.04
N LEU A 84 6.66 7.24 -12.13
CA LEU A 84 5.25 7.19 -12.53
C LEU A 84 4.42 6.44 -11.50
N TRP A 85 4.79 5.19 -11.23
CA TRP A 85 4.08 4.36 -10.26
C TRP A 85 4.20 4.93 -8.85
N THR A 86 5.40 5.42 -8.50
CA THR A 86 5.64 6.11 -7.24
C THR A 86 4.70 7.30 -7.05
N ALA A 87 4.57 8.18 -8.04
CA ALA A 87 3.69 9.34 -7.95
C ALA A 87 2.22 8.92 -7.78
N LEU A 88 1.76 7.94 -8.54
CA LEU A 88 0.39 7.43 -8.47
C LEU A 88 0.09 6.80 -7.10
N VAL A 89 1.00 5.99 -6.55
CA VAL A 89 0.83 5.37 -5.23
C VAL A 89 0.86 6.43 -4.13
N VAL A 90 1.75 7.43 -4.20
CA VAL A 90 1.80 8.54 -3.25
C VAL A 90 0.50 9.33 -3.29
N LEU A 91 -0.01 9.69 -4.47
CA LEU A 91 -1.29 10.38 -4.61
C LEU A 91 -2.45 9.56 -4.02
N ALA A 92 -2.48 8.24 -4.27
CA ALA A 92 -3.48 7.34 -3.71
C ALA A 92 -3.42 7.31 -2.18
N THR A 93 -2.22 7.22 -1.60
CA THR A 93 -2.04 7.20 -0.14
C THR A 93 -2.39 8.55 0.50
N GLU A 94 -2.06 9.66 -0.13
CA GLU A 94 -2.45 11.00 0.35
C GLU A 94 -3.96 11.24 0.23
N PHE A 95 -4.60 10.73 -0.83
CA PHE A 95 -6.06 10.72 -0.94
C PHE A 95 -6.70 9.97 0.24
N LEU A 96 -6.19 8.79 0.60
CA LEU A 96 -6.70 8.04 1.76
C LEU A 96 -6.46 8.80 3.07
N ARG A 97 -5.29 9.41 3.25
CA ARG A 97 -4.97 10.21 4.46
C ARG A 97 -5.89 11.41 4.59
N SER A 98 -6.14 12.13 3.50
CA SER A 98 -7.03 13.30 3.52
C SER A 98 -8.48 12.94 3.88
N ARG A 99 -8.87 11.69 3.66
CA ARG A 99 -10.20 11.14 3.97
C ARG A 99 -10.21 10.27 5.24
N ALA A 100 -9.11 10.23 6.00
CA ALA A 100 -8.96 9.35 7.17
C ALA A 100 -10.09 9.52 8.19
N ALA A 101 -10.56 10.73 8.45
CA ALA A 101 -11.67 10.99 9.36
C ALA A 101 -12.99 10.32 8.90
N LEU A 102 -13.28 10.35 7.60
CA LEU A 102 -14.47 9.72 7.01
C LEU A 102 -14.36 8.20 6.92
N THR A 103 -13.15 7.67 6.74
CA THR A 103 -12.92 6.24 6.53
C THR A 103 -12.84 5.43 7.82
N ARG A 104 -12.72 6.07 8.98
CA ARG A 104 -12.63 5.38 10.28
C ARG A 104 -13.88 4.59 10.61
N GLU A 105 -15.05 5.17 10.34
CA GLU A 105 -16.35 4.58 10.66
C GLU A 105 -16.84 3.59 9.60
N LEU A 106 -16.14 3.47 8.46
CA LEU A 106 -16.55 2.58 7.39
C LEU A 106 -16.52 1.12 7.83
N SER A 107 -17.55 0.39 7.48
CA SER A 107 -17.55 -1.07 7.56
C SER A 107 -16.45 -1.63 6.65
N PHE A 108 -15.95 -2.83 6.96
CA PHE A 108 -14.90 -3.46 6.16
C PHE A 108 -15.28 -3.61 4.69
N ALA A 109 -16.55 -3.90 4.40
CA ALA A 109 -17.03 -4.03 3.02
C ALA A 109 -16.88 -2.72 2.23
N VAL A 110 -17.24 -1.58 2.82
CA VAL A 110 -17.11 -0.27 2.18
C VAL A 110 -15.63 0.13 2.04
N GLU A 111 -14.80 -0.18 3.04
CA GLU A 111 -13.35 -0.01 2.94
C GLU A 111 -12.78 -0.79 1.76
N TRP A 112 -13.15 -2.07 1.63
CA TRP A 112 -12.70 -2.91 0.53
C TRP A 112 -13.13 -2.36 -0.84
N MET A 113 -14.39 -1.91 -0.96
CA MET A 113 -14.88 -1.28 -2.20
C MET A 113 -14.11 0.00 -2.53
N LEU A 114 -13.81 0.83 -1.54
CA LEU A 114 -13.00 2.04 -1.72
C LEU A 114 -11.60 1.70 -2.24
N ILE A 115 -10.94 0.71 -1.64
CA ILE A 115 -9.61 0.26 -2.05
C ILE A 115 -9.64 -0.38 -3.43
N ALA A 116 -10.66 -1.18 -3.74
CA ALA A 116 -10.86 -1.76 -5.07
C ALA A 116 -11.01 -0.65 -6.14
N GLY A 117 -11.84 0.35 -5.86
CA GLY A 117 -12.00 1.52 -6.74
C GLY A 117 -10.70 2.30 -6.92
N LEU A 118 -9.90 2.45 -5.85
CA LEU A 118 -8.61 3.10 -5.91
C LEU A 118 -7.60 2.31 -6.76
N MET A 119 -7.53 0.98 -6.61
CA MET A 119 -6.66 0.11 -7.42
C MET A 119 -7.05 0.14 -8.90
N ILE A 120 -8.35 0.14 -9.21
CA ILE A 120 -8.85 0.32 -10.58
C ILE A 120 -8.48 1.71 -11.10
N GLY A 121 -8.61 2.74 -10.29
CA GLY A 121 -8.20 4.11 -10.62
C GLY A 121 -6.71 4.20 -10.95
N LEU A 122 -5.84 3.54 -10.18
CA LEU A 122 -4.40 3.45 -10.46
C LEU A 122 -4.12 2.75 -11.78
N LEU A 123 -4.83 1.66 -12.07
CA LEU A 123 -4.73 0.96 -13.36
C LEU A 123 -5.09 1.89 -14.52
N VAL A 124 -6.24 2.58 -14.43
CA VAL A 124 -6.70 3.51 -15.47
C VAL A 124 -5.72 4.68 -15.63
N ALA A 125 -5.28 5.29 -14.52
CA ALA A 125 -4.33 6.41 -14.56
C ALA A 125 -3.01 6.02 -15.24
N THR A 126 -2.49 4.84 -14.92
CA THR A 126 -1.30 4.29 -15.58
C THR A 126 -1.54 4.12 -17.08
N ARG A 127 -2.68 3.57 -17.48
CA ARG A 127 -3.03 3.38 -18.90
C ARG A 127 -3.16 4.69 -19.66
N VAL A 128 -3.82 5.67 -19.05
CA VAL A 128 -3.95 7.01 -19.63
C VAL A 128 -2.58 7.65 -19.83
N PHE A 129 -1.69 7.55 -18.84
CA PHE A 129 -0.34 8.08 -18.96
C PHE A 129 0.43 7.45 -20.13
N PHE A 130 0.43 6.10 -20.24
CA PHE A 130 1.10 5.41 -21.35
C PHE A 130 0.48 5.79 -22.70
N ALA A 131 -0.83 5.98 -22.78
CA ALA A 131 -1.51 6.42 -24.00
C ALA A 131 -1.09 7.83 -24.44
N ILE A 132 -0.99 8.77 -23.48
CA ILE A 132 -0.58 10.17 -23.76
C ILE A 132 0.90 10.24 -24.17
N THR A 133 1.75 9.42 -23.54
CA THR A 133 3.21 9.43 -23.81
C THR A 133 3.61 8.54 -24.97
N PHE A 134 2.67 7.84 -25.63
CA PHE A 134 2.94 6.88 -26.73
C PHE A 134 3.98 5.81 -26.37
N LEU A 135 4.14 5.51 -25.08
CA LEU A 135 5.01 4.44 -24.62
C LEU A 135 4.38 3.06 -24.86
N PRO A 136 5.20 2.01 -25.13
CA PRO A 136 4.68 0.65 -25.27
C PRO A 136 3.99 0.21 -23.99
N GLN A 137 2.71 -0.16 -24.14
CA GLN A 137 1.88 -0.56 -22.99
C GLN A 137 2.04 -2.05 -22.71
N PRO A 138 2.15 -2.44 -21.43
CA PRO A 138 2.00 -3.84 -21.04
C PRO A 138 0.65 -4.40 -21.51
N VAL A 139 0.58 -5.69 -21.79
CA VAL A 139 -0.65 -6.35 -22.22
C VAL A 139 -1.78 -6.04 -21.23
N PHE A 140 -2.92 -5.56 -21.74
CA PHE A 140 -4.04 -5.13 -20.88
C PHE A 140 -4.53 -6.26 -19.96
N GLY A 141 -4.67 -7.47 -20.50
CA GLY A 141 -5.09 -8.62 -19.72
C GLY A 141 -4.19 -8.91 -18.52
N PHE A 142 -2.85 -8.76 -18.68
CA PHE A 142 -1.90 -8.95 -17.61
C PHE A 142 -2.11 -7.94 -16.46
N ALA A 143 -2.20 -6.66 -16.79
CA ALA A 143 -2.39 -5.61 -15.78
C ALA A 143 -3.78 -5.71 -15.09
N LEU A 144 -4.82 -6.05 -15.85
CA LEU A 144 -6.16 -6.28 -15.32
C LEU A 144 -6.17 -7.47 -14.34
N THR A 145 -5.60 -8.60 -14.74
CA THR A 145 -5.52 -9.80 -13.90
C THR A 145 -4.75 -9.53 -12.62
N GLN A 146 -3.60 -8.83 -12.70
CA GLN A 146 -2.82 -8.43 -11.52
C GLN A 146 -3.66 -7.57 -10.56
N THR A 147 -4.38 -6.58 -11.09
CA THR A 147 -5.24 -5.71 -10.27
C THR A 147 -6.37 -6.50 -9.60
N LEU A 148 -7.04 -7.39 -10.33
CA LEU A 148 -8.09 -8.24 -9.77
C LEU A 148 -7.56 -9.15 -8.66
N TRP A 149 -6.42 -9.80 -8.87
CA TRP A 149 -5.77 -10.60 -7.83
C TRP A 149 -5.40 -9.76 -6.61
N SER A 150 -4.92 -8.53 -6.80
CA SER A 150 -4.59 -7.62 -5.69
C SER A 150 -5.83 -7.25 -4.89
N ILE A 151 -6.96 -6.95 -5.56
CA ILE A 151 -8.23 -6.65 -4.90
C ILE A 151 -8.73 -7.85 -4.09
N LEU A 152 -8.62 -9.07 -4.63
CA LEU A 152 -9.02 -10.31 -3.94
C LEU A 152 -8.09 -10.64 -2.76
N CYS A 153 -6.79 -10.35 -2.87
CA CYS A 153 -5.82 -10.57 -1.79
C CYS A 153 -5.90 -9.53 -0.68
N TYR A 154 -6.47 -8.35 -0.93
CA TYR A 154 -6.55 -7.27 0.06
C TYR A 154 -7.20 -7.69 1.39
N PRO A 155 -8.37 -8.36 1.42
CA PRO A 155 -8.98 -8.85 2.67
C PRO A 155 -8.05 -9.77 3.45
N PHE A 156 -7.33 -10.64 2.76
CA PHE A 156 -6.36 -11.55 3.38
C PHE A 156 -5.19 -10.80 4.00
N VAL A 157 -4.61 -9.83 3.29
CA VAL A 157 -3.53 -8.96 3.80
C VAL A 157 -3.98 -8.21 5.05
N VAL A 158 -5.21 -7.70 5.05
CA VAL A 158 -5.82 -7.04 6.20
C VAL A 158 -5.96 -7.99 7.39
N MET A 159 -6.46 -9.19 7.15
CA MET A 159 -6.64 -10.21 8.20
C MET A 159 -5.29 -10.60 8.83
N VAL A 160 -4.29 -10.86 8.00
CA VAL A 160 -2.92 -11.18 8.47
C VAL A 160 -2.32 -10.01 9.25
N SER A 161 -2.42 -8.77 8.74
CA SER A 161 -1.90 -7.59 9.44
C SER A 161 -2.57 -7.35 10.80
N ARG A 162 -3.86 -7.66 10.92
CA ARG A 162 -4.58 -7.60 12.21
C ARG A 162 -4.16 -8.72 13.17
N ALA A 163 -3.99 -9.94 12.65
CA ALA A 163 -3.66 -11.10 13.48
C ALA A 163 -2.21 -11.06 13.99
N THR A 164 -1.26 -10.59 13.17
CA THR A 164 0.18 -10.60 13.50
C THR A 164 0.65 -9.32 14.18
N LEU A 165 0.10 -8.17 13.81
CA LEU A 165 0.60 -6.85 14.22
C LEU A 165 -0.43 -6.05 15.02
N ASP A 166 -1.60 -6.62 15.31
CA ASP A 166 -2.75 -5.97 15.98
C ASP A 166 -3.09 -4.58 15.37
N LEU A 167 -2.91 -4.44 14.06
CA LEU A 167 -3.21 -3.21 13.34
C LEU A 167 -4.72 -3.01 13.23
N ARG A 168 -5.29 -2.37 14.25
CA ARG A 168 -6.71 -1.98 14.31
C ARG A 168 -6.87 -0.50 13.97
N LYS A 169 -8.06 -0.14 13.46
CA LYS A 169 -8.41 1.28 13.31
C LYS A 169 -8.45 1.91 14.71
N PRO A 170 -7.91 3.14 14.90
CA PRO A 170 -8.01 3.82 16.19
C PRO A 170 -9.48 4.06 16.56
N ALA A 171 -9.83 3.83 17.83
CA ALA A 171 -11.16 4.13 18.35
C ALA A 171 -11.38 5.64 18.44
N MET A 172 -12.65 6.09 18.40
CA MET A 172 -12.97 7.49 18.64
C MET A 172 -12.42 7.97 19.99
N GLY A 173 -11.63 9.06 19.96
CA GLY A 173 -11.02 9.64 21.16
C GLY A 173 -9.66 9.05 21.54
N GLU A 174 -9.14 8.09 20.78
CA GLU A 174 -7.76 7.63 20.94
C GLU A 174 -6.78 8.74 20.47
N LEU A 175 -5.74 8.97 21.25
CA LEU A 175 -4.69 9.92 20.88
C LEU A 175 -3.79 9.30 19.82
N ASP A 176 -3.42 10.08 18.80
CA ASP A 176 -2.39 9.65 17.84
C ASP A 176 -1.02 9.54 18.53
N ALA A 177 -0.02 9.01 17.84
CA ALA A 177 1.35 8.91 18.34
C ALA A 177 1.99 10.28 18.67
N MET A 178 1.33 11.39 18.30
CA MET A 178 1.74 12.76 18.60
C MET A 178 0.87 13.41 19.69
N GLY A 179 -0.04 12.66 20.33
CA GLY A 179 -0.91 13.16 21.39
C GLY A 179 -2.07 14.04 20.92
N ARG A 180 -2.38 14.04 19.62
CA ARG A 180 -3.54 14.75 19.07
C ARG A 180 -4.77 13.85 19.15
N ARG A 181 -5.91 14.43 19.56
CA ARG A 181 -7.19 13.72 19.47
C ARG A 181 -7.53 13.53 17.99
N LEU A 182 -7.68 12.28 17.62
CA LEU A 182 -8.06 11.87 16.27
C LEU A 182 -9.56 11.97 16.11
#